data_8c54dbe6a5ad13398d13391411d48634
#
_entry.id   8c54dbe6a5ad13398d13391411d48634
#
_cell.length_a   1.000
_cell.length_b   1.000
_cell.length_c   1.000
_cell.angle_alpha   90.00
_cell.angle_beta   90.00
_cell.angle_gamma   90.00
#
_symmetry.space_group_name_H-M   'P 1'
#
loop_
_entity.id
_entity.type
_entity.pdbx_description
1 polymer ?
#
loop_
_entity_poly.entity_id
_entity_poly.type
_entity_poly.pdbx_seq_one_letter_code
_entity_poly.pdbx_strand_id
1 'polypeptide(L)'
;KYIAKPDKESITRQIKDSFRRVSKGQNLVIVEGTGHAGVGSVFDHSNATVARLLGSKAILISSGGVGRPIDEIILNKALFEREGVKLLGVIINKVLPGKFDKISNLVRRGLKRKGVDVLGVLPYDPMLSRPTIEQILEETDFELLCGLEYLESSVAQVFVGAMEPHDAVRYIAEDSLMITPGDREDMIMTALSCFREKNDKRLKVCGIVLSGGITPEQPIMNLLYKAQVPVLLAKSDTYDVATSIHDLTVKIRPRDKEKIDAIVKLIKDNVDLKKILKGM
;
A
#
# COMPACT_ATOMS: atom_id res chain seq x y z
N LYS A 1 -29.04 12.62 -1.00
CA LYS A 1 -29.79 12.83 -2.26
C LYS A 1 -29.61 11.65 -3.23
N TYR A 2 -28.38 11.19 -3.53
CA TYR A 2 -28.12 10.09 -4.46
C TYR A 2 -28.57 8.70 -3.97
N ILE A 3 -28.56 8.43 -2.67
CA ILE A 3 -28.97 7.14 -2.10
C ILE A 3 -30.49 6.94 -2.19
N ALA A 4 -31.27 8.02 -2.07
CA ALA A 4 -32.73 7.93 -2.05
C ALA A 4 -33.35 7.74 -3.44
N LYS A 5 -32.72 8.22 -4.50
CA LYS A 5 -33.13 8.05 -5.91
C LYS A 5 -31.87 8.06 -6.79
N PRO A 6 -31.17 6.92 -6.94
CA PRO A 6 -30.04 6.85 -7.85
C PRO A 6 -30.57 6.91 -9.30
N ASP A 7 -30.04 7.82 -10.10
CA ASP A 7 -30.29 7.83 -11.55
C ASP A 7 -29.44 6.74 -12.21
N LYS A 8 -29.96 5.51 -12.12
CA LYS A 8 -29.30 4.31 -12.62
C LYS A 8 -28.97 4.36 -14.10
N GLU A 9 -29.85 4.95 -14.90
CA GLU A 9 -29.64 5.04 -16.35
C GLU A 9 -28.53 6.02 -16.70
N SER A 10 -28.50 7.17 -16.04
CA SER A 10 -27.43 8.17 -16.22
C SER A 10 -26.07 7.60 -15.82
N ILE A 11 -25.97 6.95 -14.65
CA ILE A 11 -24.73 6.31 -14.18
C ILE A 11 -24.28 5.22 -15.17
N THR A 12 -25.20 4.35 -15.60
CA THR A 12 -24.90 3.30 -16.59
C THR A 12 -24.36 3.90 -17.89
N ARG A 13 -24.96 4.97 -18.38
CA ARG A 13 -24.51 5.68 -19.59
C ARG A 13 -23.11 6.24 -19.41
N GLN A 14 -22.86 6.96 -18.31
CA GLN A 14 -21.54 7.52 -18.00
C GLN A 14 -20.45 6.45 -17.93
N ILE A 15 -20.71 5.31 -17.29
CA ILE A 15 -19.77 4.18 -17.22
C ILE A 15 -19.44 3.67 -18.63
N LYS A 16 -20.46 3.39 -19.45
CA LYS A 16 -20.27 2.87 -20.82
C LYS A 16 -19.55 3.87 -21.71
N ASP A 17 -19.87 5.16 -21.61
CA ASP A 17 -19.25 6.21 -22.42
C ASP A 17 -17.78 6.44 -22.01
N SER A 18 -17.49 6.40 -20.71
CA SER A 18 -16.12 6.46 -20.22
C SER A 18 -15.30 5.27 -20.68
N PHE A 19 -15.83 4.06 -20.54
CA PHE A 19 -15.17 2.86 -21.02
C PHE A 19 -14.92 2.90 -22.53
N ARG A 20 -15.91 3.33 -23.32
CA ARG A 20 -15.78 3.46 -24.78
C ARG A 20 -14.67 4.44 -25.18
N ARG A 21 -14.49 5.53 -24.41
CA ARG A 21 -13.42 6.51 -24.66
C ARG A 21 -12.04 5.92 -24.36
N VAL A 22 -11.86 5.26 -23.21
CA VAL A 22 -10.56 4.71 -22.81
C VAL A 22 -10.18 3.46 -23.58
N SER A 23 -11.15 2.69 -24.07
CA SER A 23 -10.90 1.45 -24.83
C SER A 23 -10.59 1.70 -26.31
N LYS A 24 -10.83 2.92 -26.82
CA LYS A 24 -10.61 3.21 -28.24
C LYS A 24 -9.14 3.04 -28.62
N GLY A 25 -8.87 2.12 -29.56
CA GLY A 25 -7.52 1.83 -30.06
C GLY A 25 -6.66 1.00 -29.09
N GLN A 26 -7.23 0.50 -28.01
CA GLN A 26 -6.52 -0.37 -27.07
C GLN A 26 -6.76 -1.85 -27.39
N ASN A 27 -5.70 -2.66 -27.35
CA ASN A 27 -5.80 -4.12 -27.49
C ASN A 27 -6.32 -4.77 -26.21
N LEU A 28 -6.10 -4.15 -25.07
CA LEU A 28 -6.50 -4.64 -23.75
C LEU A 28 -6.76 -3.45 -22.83
N VAL A 29 -7.83 -3.54 -22.06
CA VAL A 29 -8.16 -2.59 -20.99
C VAL A 29 -8.32 -3.36 -19.68
N ILE A 30 -7.60 -2.92 -18.65
CA ILE A 30 -7.74 -3.42 -17.29
C ILE A 30 -8.57 -2.41 -16.51
N VAL A 31 -9.68 -2.87 -15.93
CA VAL A 31 -10.55 -2.06 -15.08
C VAL A 31 -10.34 -2.49 -13.63
N GLU A 32 -9.87 -1.59 -12.80
CA GLU A 32 -9.75 -1.82 -11.36
C GLU A 32 -11.08 -1.51 -10.67
N GLY A 33 -11.59 -2.50 -9.94
CA GLY A 33 -12.74 -2.33 -9.04
C GLY A 33 -12.26 -2.03 -7.63
N THR A 34 -12.88 -1.05 -6.97
CA THR A 34 -12.56 -0.71 -5.57
C THR A 34 -13.14 -1.75 -4.60
N GLY A 35 -12.32 -2.28 -3.69
CA GLY A 35 -12.75 -3.21 -2.65
C GLY A 35 -13.25 -4.56 -3.21
N HIS A 36 -14.37 -5.06 -2.69
CA HIS A 36 -14.93 -6.37 -3.05
C HIS A 36 -16.00 -6.28 -4.16
N ALA A 37 -16.45 -7.44 -4.69
CA ALA A 37 -17.40 -7.54 -5.81
C ALA A 37 -18.70 -6.72 -5.62
N GLY A 38 -19.14 -6.55 -4.38
CA GLY A 38 -20.37 -5.84 -4.03
C GLY A 38 -20.25 -4.34 -3.85
N VAL A 39 -19.04 -3.76 -3.87
CA VAL A 39 -18.87 -2.32 -3.73
C VAL A 39 -19.58 -1.59 -4.86
N GLY A 40 -20.35 -0.55 -4.52
CA GLY A 40 -21.22 0.18 -5.45
C GLY A 40 -22.68 -0.33 -5.48
N SER A 41 -23.02 -1.39 -4.73
CA SER A 41 -24.40 -1.92 -4.66
C SER A 41 -25.41 -0.89 -4.19
N VAL A 42 -25.02 0.08 -3.37
CA VAL A 42 -25.88 1.18 -2.91
C VAL A 42 -26.43 2.03 -4.06
N PHE A 43 -25.75 2.02 -5.21
CA PHE A 43 -26.15 2.72 -6.44
C PHE A 43 -26.57 1.73 -7.57
N ASP A 44 -26.81 0.46 -7.24
CA ASP A 44 -27.09 -0.61 -8.22
C ASP A 44 -25.96 -0.84 -9.26
N HIS A 45 -24.76 -0.40 -8.95
CA HIS A 45 -23.58 -0.51 -9.81
C HIS A 45 -22.41 -1.15 -9.04
N SER A 46 -22.66 -2.36 -8.51
CA SER A 46 -21.58 -3.14 -7.90
C SER A 46 -20.48 -3.45 -8.92
N ASN A 47 -19.26 -3.73 -8.45
CA ASN A 47 -18.16 -4.15 -9.31
C ASN A 47 -18.59 -5.33 -10.24
N ALA A 48 -19.38 -6.26 -9.71
CA ALA A 48 -19.92 -7.37 -10.51
C ALA A 48 -20.93 -6.88 -11.57
N THR A 49 -21.81 -5.93 -11.22
CA THR A 49 -22.75 -5.33 -12.17
C THR A 49 -22.01 -4.54 -13.25
N VAL A 50 -20.98 -3.76 -12.88
CA VAL A 50 -20.16 -3.02 -13.85
C VAL A 50 -19.42 -3.98 -14.78
N ALA A 51 -18.84 -5.06 -14.26
CA ALA A 51 -18.21 -6.09 -15.10
C ALA A 51 -19.19 -6.67 -16.14
N ARG A 52 -20.43 -6.96 -15.75
CA ARG A 52 -21.49 -7.38 -16.69
C ARG A 52 -21.81 -6.31 -17.71
N LEU A 53 -21.97 -5.04 -17.28
CA LEU A 53 -22.30 -3.92 -18.19
C LEU A 53 -21.23 -3.68 -19.26
N LEU A 54 -19.97 -3.97 -18.93
CA LEU A 54 -18.82 -3.83 -19.83
C LEU A 54 -18.51 -5.11 -20.62
N GLY A 55 -19.21 -6.21 -20.35
CA GLY A 55 -18.93 -7.52 -20.97
C GLY A 55 -17.56 -8.06 -20.59
N SER A 56 -16.99 -7.62 -19.46
CA SER A 56 -15.65 -8.01 -19.02
C SER A 56 -15.68 -9.33 -18.23
N LYS A 57 -14.53 -9.99 -18.19
CA LYS A 57 -14.26 -11.11 -17.28
C LYS A 57 -13.59 -10.58 -16.03
N ALA A 58 -13.65 -11.32 -14.92
CA ALA A 58 -13.12 -10.89 -13.65
C ALA A 58 -11.90 -11.73 -13.21
N ILE A 59 -10.97 -11.09 -12.51
CA ILE A 59 -9.92 -11.73 -11.72
C ILE A 59 -10.08 -11.19 -10.30
N LEU A 60 -10.14 -12.08 -9.31
CA LEU A 60 -10.11 -11.67 -7.90
C LEU A 60 -8.69 -11.63 -7.40
N ILE A 61 -8.38 -10.61 -6.60
CA ILE A 61 -7.13 -10.53 -5.85
C ILE A 61 -7.50 -10.61 -4.37
N SER A 62 -6.89 -11.54 -3.64
CA SER A 62 -7.15 -11.74 -2.22
C SER A 62 -5.84 -11.83 -1.45
N SER A 63 -5.87 -11.48 -0.17
CA SER A 63 -4.71 -11.59 0.71
C SER A 63 -4.32 -13.05 0.98
N GLY A 64 -3.06 -13.27 1.37
CA GLY A 64 -2.55 -14.61 1.72
C GLY A 64 -3.21 -15.17 2.98
N GLY A 65 -3.74 -16.39 2.89
CA GLY A 65 -4.36 -17.10 4.01
C GLY A 65 -5.23 -18.25 3.53
N VAL A 66 -5.62 -19.15 4.46
CA VAL A 66 -6.43 -20.35 4.15
C VAL A 66 -7.81 -20.37 4.80
N GLY A 67 -8.09 -19.46 5.72
CA GLY A 67 -9.40 -19.29 6.34
C GLY A 67 -10.22 -18.20 5.63
N ARG A 68 -10.42 -17.09 6.33
CA ARG A 68 -11.17 -15.92 5.85
C ARG A 68 -10.91 -15.53 4.38
N PRO A 69 -9.67 -15.52 3.85
CA PRO A 69 -9.46 -15.18 2.45
C PRO A 69 -10.15 -16.12 1.45
N ILE A 70 -10.18 -17.43 1.73
CA ILE A 70 -10.89 -18.39 0.88
C ILE A 70 -12.40 -18.15 0.95
N ASP A 71 -12.96 -17.92 2.13
CA ASP A 71 -14.38 -17.65 2.33
C ASP A 71 -14.79 -16.37 1.58
N GLU A 72 -14.00 -15.31 1.66
CA GLU A 72 -14.22 -14.06 0.92
C GLU A 72 -14.17 -14.27 -0.60
N ILE A 73 -13.25 -15.10 -1.11
CA ILE A 73 -13.20 -15.45 -2.53
C ILE A 73 -14.50 -16.12 -2.97
N ILE A 74 -15.05 -17.05 -2.17
CA ILE A 74 -16.28 -17.76 -2.51
C ILE A 74 -17.48 -16.82 -2.48
N LEU A 75 -17.58 -15.91 -1.51
CA LEU A 75 -18.63 -14.88 -1.47
C LEU A 75 -18.59 -13.97 -2.71
N ASN A 76 -17.40 -13.48 -3.07
CA ASN A 76 -17.23 -12.64 -4.26
C ASN A 76 -17.55 -13.39 -5.55
N LYS A 77 -17.12 -14.65 -5.67
CA LYS A 77 -17.44 -15.55 -6.81
C LYS A 77 -18.96 -15.68 -6.99
N ALA A 78 -19.69 -15.93 -5.91
CA ALA A 78 -21.15 -16.08 -5.96
C ALA A 78 -21.84 -14.83 -6.55
N LEU A 79 -21.35 -13.64 -6.23
CA LEU A 79 -21.91 -12.40 -6.77
C LEU A 79 -21.59 -12.24 -8.27
N PHE A 80 -20.36 -12.54 -8.71
CA PHE A 80 -20.01 -12.53 -10.13
C PHE A 80 -20.84 -13.55 -10.92
N GLU A 81 -21.04 -14.77 -10.39
CA GLU A 81 -21.86 -15.79 -11.00
C GLU A 81 -23.32 -15.35 -11.11
N ARG A 82 -23.88 -14.74 -10.08
CA ARG A 82 -25.24 -14.19 -10.11
C ARG A 82 -25.41 -13.13 -11.18
N GLU A 83 -24.40 -12.29 -11.40
CA GLU A 83 -24.40 -11.27 -12.46
C GLU A 83 -24.04 -11.87 -13.85
N GLY A 84 -23.77 -13.17 -13.98
CA GLY A 84 -23.39 -13.82 -15.23
C GLY A 84 -21.97 -13.46 -15.70
N VAL A 85 -21.10 -12.99 -14.81
CA VAL A 85 -19.72 -12.62 -15.12
C VAL A 85 -18.79 -13.81 -14.92
N LYS A 86 -18.02 -14.14 -15.96
CA LYS A 86 -17.02 -15.21 -15.88
C LYS A 86 -15.84 -14.80 -15.01
N LEU A 87 -15.61 -15.54 -13.92
CA LEU A 87 -14.39 -15.44 -13.15
C LEU A 87 -13.27 -16.25 -13.81
N LEU A 88 -12.17 -15.61 -14.23
CA LEU A 88 -11.01 -16.29 -14.81
C LEU A 88 -10.21 -17.06 -13.76
N GLY A 89 -10.21 -16.55 -12.53
CA GLY A 89 -9.54 -17.14 -11.39
C GLY A 89 -9.15 -16.11 -10.35
N VAL A 90 -8.24 -16.49 -9.45
CA VAL A 90 -7.79 -15.67 -8.33
C VAL A 90 -6.28 -15.57 -8.28
N ILE A 91 -5.78 -14.40 -7.85
CA ILE A 91 -4.38 -14.18 -7.47
C ILE A 91 -4.37 -14.00 -5.95
N ILE A 92 -3.56 -14.80 -5.26
CA ILE A 92 -3.35 -14.68 -3.81
C ILE A 92 -2.13 -13.81 -3.57
N ASN A 93 -2.32 -12.67 -2.96
CA ASN A 93 -1.29 -11.64 -2.78
C ASN A 93 -0.78 -11.58 -1.33
N LYS A 94 0.45 -11.09 -1.15
CA LYS A 94 1.06 -10.81 0.16
C LYS A 94 1.14 -12.05 1.07
N VAL A 95 1.52 -13.21 0.53
CA VAL A 95 1.77 -14.40 1.33
C VAL A 95 3.11 -14.29 2.03
N LEU A 96 3.13 -14.40 3.36
CA LEU A 96 4.37 -14.31 4.14
C LEU A 96 5.40 -15.37 3.68
N PRO A 97 6.67 -15.00 3.43
CA PRO A 97 7.68 -15.92 2.88
C PRO A 97 7.83 -17.22 3.68
N GLY A 98 7.88 -17.14 5.02
CA GLY A 98 8.00 -18.32 5.89
C GLY A 98 6.79 -19.29 5.87
N LYS A 99 5.69 -18.91 5.19
CA LYS A 99 4.48 -19.73 5.06
C LYS A 99 4.09 -19.97 3.60
N PHE A 100 4.94 -19.53 2.65
CA PHE A 100 4.60 -19.47 1.24
C PHE A 100 4.19 -20.83 0.67
N ASP A 101 5.02 -21.84 0.79
CA ASP A 101 4.78 -23.18 0.22
C ASP A 101 3.53 -23.83 0.81
N LYS A 102 3.39 -23.76 2.14
CA LYS A 102 2.23 -24.31 2.85
C LYS A 102 0.92 -23.65 2.40
N ILE A 103 0.88 -22.31 2.38
CA ILE A 103 -0.32 -21.56 1.98
C ILE A 103 -0.61 -21.77 0.49
N SER A 104 0.39 -21.70 -0.38
CA SER A 104 0.25 -21.92 -1.82
C SER A 104 -0.40 -23.30 -2.11
N ASN A 105 0.11 -24.36 -1.48
CA ASN A 105 -0.43 -25.71 -1.67
C ASN A 105 -1.88 -25.83 -1.15
N LEU A 106 -2.16 -25.32 0.04
CA LEU A 106 -3.50 -25.42 0.65
C LEU A 106 -4.55 -24.61 -0.15
N VAL A 107 -4.21 -23.37 -0.55
CA VAL A 107 -5.11 -22.51 -1.31
C VAL A 107 -5.41 -23.11 -2.68
N ARG A 108 -4.40 -23.59 -3.42
CA ARG A 108 -4.60 -24.25 -4.71
C ARG A 108 -5.52 -25.46 -4.60
N ARG A 109 -5.31 -26.33 -3.61
CA ARG A 109 -6.15 -27.50 -3.37
C ARG A 109 -7.56 -27.12 -2.92
N GLY A 110 -7.69 -26.15 -2.00
CA GLY A 110 -8.99 -25.70 -1.47
C GLY A 110 -9.86 -25.07 -2.55
N LEU A 111 -9.31 -24.13 -3.32
CA LEU A 111 -10.03 -23.42 -4.37
C LEU A 111 -10.34 -24.30 -5.59
N LYS A 112 -9.47 -25.25 -5.95
CA LYS A 112 -9.76 -26.23 -6.99
C LYS A 112 -11.02 -27.04 -6.67
N ARG A 113 -11.22 -27.46 -5.42
CA ARG A 113 -12.45 -28.15 -4.96
C ARG A 113 -13.71 -27.29 -5.09
N LYS A 114 -13.57 -25.97 -5.15
CA LYS A 114 -14.65 -24.97 -5.31
C LYS A 114 -14.80 -24.50 -6.76
N GLY A 115 -14.10 -25.10 -7.69
CA GLY A 115 -14.14 -24.71 -9.11
C GLY A 115 -13.51 -23.33 -9.37
N VAL A 116 -12.52 -22.92 -8.57
CA VAL A 116 -11.80 -21.66 -8.74
C VAL A 116 -10.35 -21.95 -9.10
N ASP A 117 -9.90 -21.38 -10.21
CA ASP A 117 -8.51 -21.45 -10.65
C ASP A 117 -7.65 -20.46 -9.88
N VAL A 118 -6.49 -20.90 -9.39
CA VAL A 118 -5.46 -20.02 -8.82
C VAL A 118 -4.48 -19.66 -9.92
N LEU A 119 -4.56 -18.41 -10.38
CA LEU A 119 -3.73 -17.85 -11.45
C LEU A 119 -2.31 -17.50 -10.97
N GLY A 120 -2.17 -17.19 -9.68
CA GLY A 120 -0.88 -16.87 -9.09
C GLY A 120 -0.94 -16.84 -7.58
N VAL A 121 0.24 -16.98 -6.96
CA VAL A 121 0.45 -16.76 -5.52
C VAL A 121 1.69 -15.90 -5.39
N LEU A 122 1.55 -14.72 -4.79
CA LEU A 122 2.60 -13.72 -4.69
C LEU A 122 3.14 -13.66 -3.26
N PRO A 123 4.46 -13.79 -3.05
CA PRO A 123 5.03 -13.56 -1.74
C PRO A 123 4.89 -12.09 -1.33
N TYR A 124 4.86 -11.85 -0.02
CA TYR A 124 4.95 -10.51 0.53
C TYR A 124 6.38 -9.98 0.36
N ASP A 125 6.50 -8.83 -0.25
CA ASP A 125 7.75 -8.09 -0.38
C ASP A 125 7.66 -6.80 0.45
N PRO A 126 8.42 -6.69 1.55
CA PRO A 126 8.40 -5.50 2.40
C PRO A 126 8.75 -4.20 1.66
N MET A 127 9.66 -4.26 0.67
CA MET A 127 10.10 -3.09 -0.09
C MET A 127 8.92 -2.40 -0.80
N LEU A 128 7.95 -3.16 -1.28
CA LEU A 128 6.77 -2.61 -1.95
C LEU A 128 5.82 -1.85 -1.01
N SER A 129 5.92 -2.10 0.29
CA SER A 129 5.08 -1.46 1.31
C SER A 129 5.78 -0.30 2.03
N ARG A 130 7.04 0.02 1.70
CA ARG A 130 7.77 1.13 2.31
C ARG A 130 7.25 2.46 1.79
N PRO A 131 6.76 3.39 2.64
CA PRO A 131 6.47 4.75 2.20
C PRO A 131 7.77 5.54 1.95
N THR A 132 7.68 6.63 1.21
CA THR A 132 8.67 7.70 1.25
C THR A 132 8.24 8.76 2.28
N ILE A 133 9.16 9.62 2.71
CA ILE A 133 8.83 10.77 3.57
C ILE A 133 7.75 11.66 2.91
N GLU A 134 7.84 11.86 1.59
CA GLU A 134 6.84 12.61 0.83
C GLU A 134 5.45 11.96 0.90
N GLN A 135 5.37 10.62 0.78
CA GLN A 135 4.10 9.91 0.91
C GLN A 135 3.50 10.03 2.30
N ILE A 136 4.34 10.05 3.35
CA ILE A 136 3.88 10.31 4.71
C ILE A 136 3.28 11.72 4.79
N LEU A 137 3.94 12.74 4.25
CA LEU A 137 3.42 14.11 4.22
C LEU A 137 2.09 14.25 3.46
N GLU A 138 1.94 13.55 2.33
CA GLU A 138 0.73 13.64 1.52
C GLU A 138 -0.49 12.95 2.13
N GLU A 139 -0.27 11.89 2.89
CA GLU A 139 -1.35 11.08 3.48
C GLU A 139 -1.61 11.44 4.96
N THR A 140 -0.88 12.41 5.52
CA THR A 140 -1.04 12.92 6.90
C THR A 140 -1.19 14.44 6.91
N ASP A 141 -1.54 15.01 8.06
CA ASP A 141 -1.59 16.45 8.31
C ASP A 141 -0.28 17.01 8.89
N PHE A 142 0.83 16.27 8.73
CA PHE A 142 2.13 16.68 9.25
C PHE A 142 2.70 17.84 8.45
N GLU A 143 3.45 18.72 9.13
CA GLU A 143 4.09 19.89 8.54
C GLU A 143 5.58 19.60 8.32
N LEU A 144 6.10 19.92 7.14
CA LEU A 144 7.53 19.82 6.87
C LEU A 144 8.26 21.03 7.45
N LEU A 145 9.17 20.80 8.39
CA LEU A 145 10.02 21.87 8.95
C LEU A 145 11.31 22.08 8.14
N CYS A 146 11.95 20.99 7.70
CA CYS A 146 13.18 21.06 6.88
C CYS A 146 13.43 19.74 6.14
N GLY A 147 14.46 19.69 5.28
CA GLY A 147 14.90 18.48 4.59
C GLY A 147 14.17 18.18 3.27
N LEU A 148 13.69 19.21 2.57
CA LEU A 148 12.97 19.09 1.30
C LEU A 148 13.73 18.24 0.26
N GLU A 149 15.05 18.26 0.23
CA GLU A 149 15.88 17.52 -0.73
C GLU A 149 15.82 16.00 -0.55
N TYR A 150 15.38 15.51 0.61
CA TYR A 150 15.40 14.09 0.95
C TYR A 150 13.99 13.49 1.12
N LEU A 151 12.95 14.14 0.62
CA LEU A 151 11.58 13.66 0.73
C LEU A 151 11.32 12.33 0.01
N GLU A 152 12.10 12.01 -1.01
CA GLU A 152 12.03 10.73 -1.70
C GLU A 152 12.71 9.58 -0.95
N SER A 153 13.32 9.86 0.22
CA SER A 153 13.92 8.81 1.04
C SER A 153 12.89 7.77 1.46
N SER A 154 13.20 6.50 1.20
CA SER A 154 12.34 5.37 1.59
C SER A 154 12.44 5.14 3.09
N VAL A 155 11.32 4.83 3.73
CA VAL A 155 11.25 4.46 5.15
C VAL A 155 11.14 2.94 5.26
N ALA A 156 12.23 2.31 5.73
CA ALA A 156 12.27 0.87 5.90
C ALA A 156 11.64 0.41 7.21
N GLN A 157 11.81 1.19 8.27
CA GLN A 157 11.19 0.96 9.57
C GLN A 157 10.87 2.28 10.28
N VAL A 158 9.94 2.21 11.19
CA VAL A 158 9.58 3.30 12.09
C VAL A 158 9.83 2.86 13.52
N PHE A 159 10.44 3.72 14.34
CA PHE A 159 10.60 3.45 15.76
C PHE A 159 10.32 4.69 16.60
N VAL A 160 9.85 4.47 17.81
CA VAL A 160 9.58 5.55 18.78
C VAL A 160 10.79 5.74 19.67
N GLY A 161 11.37 6.95 19.62
CA GLY A 161 12.50 7.36 20.44
C GLY A 161 12.08 7.73 21.86
N ALA A 162 11.62 6.74 22.64
CA ALA A 162 11.15 6.93 24.02
C ALA A 162 12.19 6.53 25.09
N MET A 163 13.29 5.90 24.67
CA MET A 163 14.36 5.43 25.55
C MET A 163 15.53 6.45 25.65
N GLU A 164 16.57 6.09 26.39
CA GLU A 164 17.81 6.84 26.43
C GLU A 164 18.60 6.71 25.10
N PRO A 165 19.38 7.74 24.69
CA PRO A 165 20.11 7.74 23.44
C PRO A 165 20.97 6.51 23.16
N HIS A 166 21.70 6.02 24.18
CA HIS A 166 22.58 4.87 24.05
C HIS A 166 21.81 3.56 23.76
N ASP A 167 20.57 3.44 24.22
CA ASP A 167 19.71 2.33 23.92
C ASP A 167 19.03 2.49 22.55
N ALA A 168 18.65 3.72 22.20
CA ALA A 168 17.99 4.02 20.92
C ALA A 168 18.84 3.62 19.71
N VAL A 169 20.15 3.80 19.77
CA VAL A 169 21.09 3.41 18.70
C VAL A 169 20.96 1.92 18.32
N ARG A 170 20.57 1.04 19.26
CA ARG A 170 20.35 -0.39 19.00
C ARG A 170 19.13 -0.68 18.14
N TYR A 171 18.17 0.25 18.08
CA TYR A 171 16.94 0.15 17.28
C TYR A 171 17.04 0.87 15.94
N ILE A 172 18.04 1.72 15.76
CA ILE A 172 18.29 2.38 14.48
C ILE A 172 18.83 1.33 13.50
N ALA A 173 18.16 1.16 12.38
CA ALA A 173 18.62 0.35 11.25
C ALA A 173 18.62 1.19 9.97
N GLU A 174 18.95 0.60 8.84
CA GLU A 174 18.96 1.28 7.55
C GLU A 174 17.58 1.89 7.25
N ASP A 175 17.58 3.17 6.88
CA ASP A 175 16.38 3.95 6.52
C ASP A 175 15.29 3.99 7.61
N SER A 176 15.72 4.15 8.87
CA SER A 176 14.81 4.32 10.01
C SER A 176 14.21 5.72 10.05
N LEU A 177 12.90 5.81 10.24
CA LEU A 177 12.19 7.03 10.63
C LEU A 177 11.98 7.04 12.13
N MET A 178 12.49 8.06 12.82
CA MET A 178 12.33 8.19 14.27
C MET A 178 11.13 9.09 14.60
N ILE A 179 10.28 8.64 15.52
CA ILE A 179 9.21 9.46 16.11
C ILE A 179 9.62 9.79 17.54
N THR A 180 9.63 11.09 17.90
CA THR A 180 9.94 11.54 19.26
C THR A 180 9.23 12.85 19.56
N PRO A 181 8.89 13.17 20.83
CA PRO A 181 8.43 14.51 21.20
C PRO A 181 9.48 15.56 20.85
N GLY A 182 9.03 16.77 20.47
CA GLY A 182 9.93 17.82 20.00
C GLY A 182 10.83 18.43 21.08
N ASP A 183 10.55 18.18 22.37
CA ASP A 183 11.36 18.56 23.52
C ASP A 183 12.45 17.52 23.90
N ARG A 184 12.49 16.37 23.18
CA ARG A 184 13.52 15.35 23.36
C ARG A 184 14.75 15.66 22.50
N GLU A 185 15.43 16.75 22.81
CA GLU A 185 16.61 17.23 22.07
C GLU A 185 17.75 16.19 22.05
N ASP A 186 17.89 15.40 23.11
CA ASP A 186 18.82 14.28 23.21
C ASP A 186 18.57 13.22 22.09
N MET A 187 17.31 12.89 21.84
CA MET A 187 16.92 11.95 20.80
C MET A 187 17.07 12.55 19.41
N ILE A 188 16.72 13.83 19.24
CA ILE A 188 16.89 14.57 17.99
C ILE A 188 18.37 14.61 17.59
N MET A 189 19.26 14.90 18.54
CA MET A 189 20.70 14.91 18.28
C MET A 189 21.25 13.52 17.96
N THR A 190 20.71 12.46 18.59
CA THR A 190 21.05 11.08 18.27
C THR A 190 20.65 10.74 16.83
N ALA A 191 19.43 11.08 16.42
CA ALA A 191 18.98 10.86 15.03
C ALA A 191 19.83 11.64 14.02
N LEU A 192 20.15 12.90 14.32
CA LEU A 192 20.98 13.75 13.49
C LEU A 192 22.39 13.17 13.28
N SER A 193 22.99 12.59 14.33
CA SER A 193 24.29 11.93 14.23
C SER A 193 24.29 10.72 13.31
N CYS A 194 23.15 10.01 13.21
CA CYS A 194 22.96 8.84 12.35
C CYS A 194 22.43 9.17 10.94
N PHE A 195 22.03 10.40 10.66
CA PHE A 195 21.42 10.76 9.36
C PHE A 195 22.40 10.66 8.18
N ARG A 196 23.66 11.05 8.39
CA ARG A 196 24.69 11.08 7.32
C ARG A 196 25.86 10.14 7.57
N GLU A 197 25.67 9.13 8.41
CA GLU A 197 26.73 8.15 8.66
C GLU A 197 27.08 7.40 7.38
N LYS A 198 28.23 7.73 6.78
CA LYS A 198 28.70 7.14 5.52
C LYS A 198 29.36 5.78 5.72
N ASN A 199 29.86 5.52 6.92
CA ASN A 199 30.71 4.36 7.21
C ASN A 199 29.92 3.14 7.69
N ASP A 200 28.73 3.33 8.26
CA ASP A 200 27.84 2.24 8.67
C ASP A 200 26.43 2.43 8.12
N LYS A 201 26.13 1.80 7.00
CA LYS A 201 24.79 1.79 6.39
C LYS A 201 23.72 1.21 7.31
N ARG A 202 24.11 0.44 8.33
CA ARG A 202 23.16 -0.18 9.28
C ARG A 202 22.59 0.83 10.28
N LEU A 203 23.27 1.98 10.50
CA LEU A 203 22.85 3.04 11.41
C LEU A 203 22.45 4.29 10.61
N LYS A 204 21.33 4.21 9.88
CA LYS A 204 20.89 5.32 9.03
C LYS A 204 19.47 5.75 9.37
N VAL A 205 19.34 6.95 9.90
CA VAL A 205 18.04 7.63 10.02
C VAL A 205 17.71 8.34 8.71
N CYS A 206 16.51 8.16 8.18
CA CYS A 206 16.06 8.82 6.95
C CYS A 206 15.20 10.07 7.21
N GLY A 207 14.72 10.24 8.45
CA GLY A 207 13.92 11.40 8.86
C GLY A 207 13.50 11.33 10.32
N ILE A 208 12.93 12.41 10.81
CA ILE A 208 12.43 12.57 12.18
C ILE A 208 11.00 13.09 12.13
N VAL A 209 10.10 12.53 12.93
CA VAL A 209 8.78 13.09 13.18
C VAL A 209 8.71 13.57 14.62
N LEU A 210 8.48 14.87 14.79
CA LEU A 210 8.28 15.51 16.07
C LEU A 210 6.81 15.46 16.44
N SER A 211 6.46 14.77 17.52
CA SER A 211 5.09 14.66 18.01
C SER A 211 4.75 15.73 19.05
N GLY A 212 3.43 15.90 19.31
CA GLY A 212 2.92 16.83 20.33
C GLY A 212 2.88 18.30 19.91
N GLY A 213 3.16 18.62 18.65
CA GLY A 213 3.21 20.00 18.16
C GLY A 213 4.34 20.83 18.75
N ILE A 214 5.34 20.19 19.33
CA ILE A 214 6.48 20.83 19.99
C ILE A 214 7.66 20.93 19.01
N THR A 215 8.20 22.11 18.84
CA THR A 215 9.46 22.33 18.09
C THR A 215 10.62 22.46 19.08
N PRO A 216 11.80 21.93 18.76
CA PRO A 216 12.98 22.10 19.61
C PRO A 216 13.45 23.56 19.60
N GLU A 217 14.30 23.88 20.54
CA GLU A 217 14.91 25.23 20.66
C GLU A 217 15.68 25.62 19.39
N GLN A 218 15.78 26.92 19.12
CA GLN A 218 16.36 27.47 17.89
C GLN A 218 17.79 26.96 17.58
N PRO A 219 18.69 26.75 18.55
CA PRO A 219 20.00 26.16 18.26
C PRO A 219 19.92 24.77 17.63
N ILE A 220 19.01 23.92 18.10
CA ILE A 220 18.80 22.57 17.56
C ILE A 220 18.16 22.65 16.18
N MET A 221 17.15 23.52 16.00
CA MET A 221 16.55 23.77 14.68
C MET A 221 17.58 24.21 13.64
N ASN A 222 18.53 25.07 14.02
CA ASN A 222 19.59 25.50 13.12
C ASN A 222 20.51 24.35 12.68
N LEU A 223 20.78 23.37 13.56
CA LEU A 223 21.53 22.17 13.20
C LEU A 223 20.76 21.28 12.24
N LEU A 224 19.45 21.12 12.46
CA LEU A 224 18.57 20.36 11.59
C LEU A 224 18.48 20.99 10.19
N TYR A 225 18.30 22.31 10.10
CA TYR A 225 18.32 23.06 8.84
C TYR A 225 19.65 22.89 8.08
N LYS A 226 20.78 22.98 8.80
CA LYS A 226 22.10 22.82 8.19
C LYS A 226 22.35 21.41 7.69
N ALA A 227 21.83 20.41 8.39
CA ALA A 227 21.97 19.01 8.00
C ALA A 227 21.02 18.60 6.87
N GLN A 228 19.93 19.36 6.65
CA GLN A 228 18.87 19.05 5.70
C GLN A 228 18.18 17.71 5.96
N VAL A 229 18.17 17.23 7.22
CA VAL A 229 17.43 16.03 7.59
C VAL A 229 15.93 16.31 7.46
N PRO A 230 15.13 15.42 6.85
CA PRO A 230 13.68 15.58 6.84
C PRO A 230 13.13 15.58 8.27
N VAL A 231 12.52 16.69 8.68
CA VAL A 231 11.86 16.83 9.97
C VAL A 231 10.41 17.20 9.74
N LEU A 232 9.52 16.35 10.21
CA LEU A 232 8.09 16.53 10.16
C LEU A 232 7.56 16.91 11.54
N LEU A 233 6.63 17.83 11.62
CA LEU A 233 5.95 18.22 12.86
C LEU A 233 4.51 17.68 12.82
N ALA A 234 4.14 16.89 13.80
CA ALA A 234 2.79 16.39 14.02
C ALA A 234 2.21 17.02 15.29
N LYS A 235 0.96 17.49 15.22
CA LYS A 235 0.26 18.07 16.38
C LYS A 235 -0.22 17.00 17.36
N SER A 236 -0.47 15.79 16.85
CA SER A 236 -0.92 14.62 17.59
C SER A 236 0.17 14.11 18.55
N ASP A 237 -0.24 13.30 19.51
CA ASP A 237 0.68 12.60 20.39
C ASP A 237 1.47 11.50 19.67
N THR A 238 2.47 10.95 20.35
CA THR A 238 3.40 9.94 19.77
C THR A 238 2.69 8.66 19.33
N TYR A 239 1.64 8.23 20.04
CA TYR A 239 0.90 7.02 19.71
C TYR A 239 0.08 7.21 18.42
N ASP A 240 -0.64 8.31 18.32
CA ASP A 240 -1.44 8.64 17.15
C ASP A 240 -0.56 8.82 15.91
N VAL A 241 0.60 9.49 16.05
CA VAL A 241 1.60 9.64 14.98
C VAL A 241 2.08 8.27 14.50
N ALA A 242 2.48 7.38 15.42
CA ALA A 242 2.97 6.06 15.09
C ALA A 242 1.89 5.21 14.40
N THR A 243 0.64 5.29 14.87
CA THR A 243 -0.51 4.60 14.29
C THR A 243 -0.81 5.12 12.88
N SER A 244 -0.85 6.44 12.70
CA SER A 244 -1.10 7.07 11.40
C SER A 244 -0.09 6.62 10.34
N ILE A 245 1.20 6.57 10.69
CA ILE A 245 2.24 6.10 9.78
C ILE A 245 2.15 4.58 9.55
N HIS A 246 1.81 3.79 10.57
CA HIS A 246 1.67 2.34 10.47
C HIS A 246 0.53 1.94 9.52
N ASP A 247 -0.58 2.65 9.58
CA ASP A 247 -1.79 2.35 8.82
C ASP A 247 -1.78 2.92 7.39
N LEU A 248 -0.70 3.60 6.99
CA LEU A 248 -0.56 4.15 5.65
C LEU A 248 -0.67 3.08 4.57
N THR A 249 -1.52 3.33 3.60
CA THR A 249 -1.59 2.52 2.38
C THR A 249 -0.68 3.10 1.33
N VAL A 250 0.49 2.49 1.16
CA VAL A 250 1.49 2.93 0.17
C VAL A 250 0.97 2.67 -1.25
N LYS A 251 0.85 3.73 -2.04
CA LYS A 251 0.51 3.69 -3.47
C LYS A 251 1.79 3.77 -4.30
N ILE A 252 1.92 2.88 -5.30
CA ILE A 252 3.04 2.91 -6.23
C ILE A 252 2.84 4.05 -7.22
N ARG A 253 3.85 4.88 -7.41
CA ARG A 253 3.82 6.05 -8.30
C ARG A 253 4.61 5.76 -9.58
N PRO A 254 4.32 6.47 -10.69
CA PRO A 254 5.07 6.29 -11.95
C PRO A 254 6.59 6.51 -11.83
N ARG A 255 7.04 7.27 -10.83
CA ARG A 255 8.47 7.52 -10.54
C ARG A 255 9.16 6.45 -9.71
N ASP A 256 8.40 5.55 -9.06
CA ASP A 256 8.92 4.49 -8.19
C ASP A 256 9.50 3.32 -9.02
N LYS A 257 10.51 3.59 -9.85
CA LYS A 257 11.05 2.64 -10.84
C LYS A 257 11.46 1.31 -10.22
N GLU A 258 12.19 1.33 -9.10
CA GLU A 258 12.63 0.10 -8.42
C GLU A 258 11.44 -0.76 -7.97
N LYS A 259 10.40 -0.15 -7.42
CA LYS A 259 9.17 -0.86 -7.03
C LYS A 259 8.44 -1.40 -8.25
N ILE A 260 8.36 -0.62 -9.34
CA ILE A 260 7.71 -1.06 -10.58
C ILE A 260 8.45 -2.27 -11.16
N ASP A 261 9.79 -2.23 -11.23
CA ASP A 261 10.59 -3.34 -11.74
C ASP A 261 10.44 -4.59 -10.87
N ALA A 262 10.44 -4.43 -9.55
CA ALA A 262 10.19 -5.52 -8.61
C ALA A 262 8.81 -6.13 -8.79
N ILE A 263 7.76 -5.32 -8.95
CA ILE A 263 6.39 -5.80 -9.21
C ILE A 263 6.31 -6.55 -10.53
N VAL A 264 6.89 -6.01 -11.59
CA VAL A 264 6.89 -6.66 -12.90
C VAL A 264 7.57 -8.02 -12.83
N LYS A 265 8.70 -8.13 -12.13
CA LYS A 265 9.39 -9.39 -11.89
C LYS A 265 8.53 -10.34 -11.07
N LEU A 266 7.98 -9.86 -9.94
CA LEU A 266 7.13 -10.64 -9.05
C LEU A 266 5.93 -11.27 -9.80
N ILE A 267 5.26 -10.49 -10.65
CA ILE A 267 4.14 -10.96 -11.46
C ILE A 267 4.61 -11.99 -12.51
N LYS A 268 5.70 -11.72 -13.22
CA LYS A 268 6.24 -12.64 -14.24
C LYS A 268 6.60 -14.01 -13.67
N ASP A 269 7.18 -14.01 -12.47
CA ASP A 269 7.67 -15.22 -11.82
C ASP A 269 6.55 -16.05 -11.16
N ASN A 270 5.43 -15.43 -10.78
CA ASN A 270 4.44 -16.07 -9.90
C ASN A 270 3.02 -16.14 -10.47
N VAL A 271 2.74 -15.51 -11.62
CA VAL A 271 1.39 -15.48 -12.22
C VAL A 271 1.38 -16.12 -13.60
N ASP A 272 0.41 -16.99 -13.84
CA ASP A 272 0.19 -17.61 -15.16
C ASP A 272 -0.48 -16.63 -16.14
N LEU A 273 0.33 -15.70 -16.66
CA LEU A 273 -0.12 -14.70 -17.62
C LEU A 273 -0.66 -15.34 -18.92
N LYS A 274 -0.11 -16.49 -19.32
CA LYS A 274 -0.59 -17.19 -20.53
C LYS A 274 -2.03 -17.69 -20.34
N LYS A 275 -2.34 -18.21 -19.14
CA LYS A 275 -3.71 -18.65 -18.81
C LYS A 275 -4.69 -17.47 -18.77
N ILE A 276 -4.26 -16.32 -18.22
CA ILE A 276 -5.07 -15.10 -18.22
C ILE A 276 -5.40 -14.67 -19.65
N LEU A 277 -4.38 -14.51 -20.51
CA LEU A 277 -4.56 -14.05 -21.88
C LEU A 277 -5.40 -15.01 -22.74
N LYS A 278 -5.23 -16.34 -22.55
CA LYS A 278 -6.09 -17.33 -23.23
C LYS A 278 -7.53 -17.33 -22.73
N GLY A 279 -7.74 -16.91 -21.49
CA GLY A 279 -9.06 -16.84 -20.87
C GLY A 279 -9.86 -15.61 -21.30
N MET A 280 -9.21 -14.57 -21.79
CA MET A 280 -9.82 -13.34 -22.31
C MET A 280 -10.48 -13.58 -23.66
#